data_fafcd50492cc4efeb4ff43c62003649e
#
_entry.id   fafcd50492cc4efeb4ff43c62003649e
#
_cell.length_a   1.000
_cell.length_b   1.000
_cell.length_c   1.000
_cell.angle_alpha   90.00
_cell.angle_beta   90.00
_cell.angle_gamma   90.00
#
_symmetry.space_group_name_H-M   'P 1'
#
loop_
_entity.id
_entity.type
_entity.pdbx_description
1 polymer ?
#
loop_
_entity_poly.entity_id
_entity_poly.type
_entity_poly.pdbx_seq_one_letter_code
_entity_poly.pdbx_strand_id
1 'polypeptide(L)'
;MEATEQFLQWVEESGNIVFFGGAGVSTESGIPDFRSVDGLYNQQYKYPPETILSHSFYRQNPEEFYRFYRNKMLCLDAQPNITHFKLAELEKGGKLKGIVTQNIDGLHQKAGSKNVMELHGSVLRNYCERCGQFVSAEDILHSEGVPVCPVCGGPVKPDVVLYEEGLNQKTLQDAVFYISHADMLIVGGTSLAVYPAAGLIDYYRGNKLVLINKSATPMDARADLLIQDGLGNVFSQIKC
;
A
#
# COMPACT_ATOMS: atom_id res chain seq x y z
N MET A 1 13.23 -17.13 23.25
CA MET A 1 13.64 -15.95 22.44
C MET A 1 12.38 -15.12 22.28
N GLU A 2 12.44 -13.81 22.50
CA GLU A 2 11.30 -12.96 22.23
C GLU A 2 11.04 -12.89 20.72
N ALA A 3 9.80 -12.71 20.30
CA ALA A 3 9.42 -12.75 18.89
C ALA A 3 10.21 -11.73 18.04
N THR A 4 10.50 -10.55 18.60
CA THR A 4 11.29 -9.52 17.93
C THR A 4 12.76 -9.93 17.76
N GLU A 5 13.37 -10.59 18.75
CA GLU A 5 14.75 -11.11 18.63
C GLU A 5 14.85 -12.15 17.50
N GLN A 6 13.86 -13.04 17.40
CA GLN A 6 13.79 -14.04 16.34
C GLN A 6 13.64 -13.37 14.97
N PHE A 7 12.80 -12.33 14.88
CA PHE A 7 12.65 -11.54 13.65
C PHE A 7 13.98 -10.92 13.21
N LEU A 8 14.70 -10.26 14.12
CA LEU A 8 15.99 -9.63 13.83
C LEU A 8 17.03 -10.66 13.34
N GLN A 9 17.09 -11.81 14.01
CA GLN A 9 17.96 -12.91 13.57
C GLN A 9 17.59 -13.37 12.14
N TRP A 10 16.30 -13.55 11.84
CA TRP A 10 15.87 -13.94 10.50
C TRP A 10 16.19 -12.90 9.43
N VAL A 11 16.09 -11.60 9.75
CA VAL A 11 16.51 -10.52 8.84
C VAL A 11 18.03 -10.60 8.56
N GLU A 12 18.86 -10.92 9.56
CA GLU A 12 20.30 -11.09 9.38
C GLU A 12 20.64 -12.30 8.49
N GLU A 13 19.97 -13.41 8.70
CA GLU A 13 20.20 -14.67 7.97
C GLU A 13 19.66 -14.64 6.54
N SER A 14 18.62 -13.87 6.25
CA SER A 14 17.93 -13.87 4.96
C SER A 14 18.61 -12.98 3.94
N GLY A 15 18.64 -13.42 2.70
CA GLY A 15 19.22 -12.71 1.56
C GLY A 15 18.23 -12.38 0.45
N ASN A 16 16.99 -12.88 0.56
CA ASN A 16 15.92 -12.65 -0.41
C ASN A 16 14.61 -12.33 0.32
N ILE A 17 14.59 -11.19 1.02
CA ILE A 17 13.44 -10.72 1.78
C ILE A 17 12.46 -10.03 0.82
N VAL A 18 11.17 -10.31 0.99
CA VAL A 18 10.07 -9.55 0.37
C VAL A 18 9.17 -8.98 1.47
N PHE A 19 8.77 -7.73 1.32
CA PHE A 19 7.82 -7.08 2.20
C PHE A 19 6.46 -6.95 1.52
N PHE A 20 5.39 -7.35 2.21
CA PHE A 20 4.00 -7.15 1.78
C PHE A 20 3.29 -6.23 2.76
N GLY A 21 2.89 -5.05 2.30
CA GLY A 21 2.35 -4.00 3.15
C GLY A 21 0.95 -3.51 2.78
N GLY A 22 0.25 -2.99 3.79
CA GLY A 22 -1.03 -2.30 3.64
C GLY A 22 -1.07 -0.95 4.36
N ALA A 23 -2.26 -0.38 4.52
CA ALA A 23 -2.46 0.99 5.02
C ALA A 23 -1.87 1.24 6.42
N GLY A 24 -1.77 0.21 7.26
CA GLY A 24 -1.13 0.30 8.58
C GLY A 24 0.36 0.66 8.54
N VAL A 25 1.04 0.50 7.40
CA VAL A 25 2.43 0.96 7.22
C VAL A 25 2.51 2.49 7.28
N SER A 26 1.49 3.19 6.78
CA SER A 26 1.47 4.65 6.65
C SER A 26 0.75 5.38 7.79
N THR A 27 0.20 4.65 8.78
CA THR A 27 -0.48 5.29 9.94
C THR A 27 0.48 6.15 10.76
N GLU A 28 1.74 5.73 10.92
CA GLU A 28 2.78 6.51 11.60
C GLU A 28 3.30 7.70 10.75
N SER A 29 2.84 7.81 9.50
CA SER A 29 3.04 8.97 8.61
C SER A 29 1.85 9.93 8.61
N GLY A 30 0.84 9.69 9.47
CA GLY A 30 -0.36 10.51 9.57
C GLY A 30 -1.44 10.19 8.53
N ILE A 31 -1.28 9.15 7.73
CA ILE A 31 -2.32 8.68 6.80
C ILE A 31 -3.20 7.66 7.52
N PRO A 32 -4.51 7.93 7.72
CA PRO A 32 -5.39 6.98 8.38
C PRO A 32 -5.54 5.70 7.54
N ASP A 33 -5.60 4.56 8.18
CA ASP A 33 -5.98 3.33 7.51
C ASP A 33 -7.50 3.29 7.25
N PHE A 34 -7.98 2.18 6.66
CA PHE A 34 -9.39 2.06 6.29
C PHE A 34 -10.27 1.50 7.42
N ARG A 35 -9.75 0.63 8.30
CA ARG A 35 -10.55 -0.26 9.16
C ARG A 35 -10.32 -0.12 10.65
N SER A 36 -9.25 0.53 11.10
CA SER A 36 -9.03 0.80 12.52
C SER A 36 -10.15 1.69 13.10
N VAL A 37 -10.17 1.84 14.42
CA VAL A 37 -11.18 2.66 15.11
C VAL A 37 -11.25 4.07 14.53
N ASP A 38 -10.10 4.67 14.17
CA ASP A 38 -9.99 6.00 13.56
C ASP A 38 -9.92 5.93 12.02
N GLY A 39 -10.10 4.75 11.44
CA GLY A 39 -9.99 4.50 10.02
C GLY A 39 -11.13 5.13 9.20
N LEU A 40 -10.90 5.23 7.89
CA LEU A 40 -11.84 5.89 6.98
C LEU A 40 -13.25 5.28 7.03
N TYR A 41 -13.38 3.96 7.22
CA TYR A 41 -14.68 3.28 7.27
C TYR A 41 -15.49 3.57 8.52
N ASN A 42 -14.85 4.02 9.59
CA ASN A 42 -15.51 4.38 10.85
C ASN A 42 -15.90 5.87 10.94
N GLN A 43 -15.58 6.67 9.91
CA GLN A 43 -15.99 8.07 9.84
C GLN A 43 -17.38 8.20 9.21
N GLN A 44 -18.11 9.27 9.56
CA GLN A 44 -19.44 9.52 8.99
C GLN A 44 -19.33 10.17 7.61
N TYR A 45 -19.84 9.49 6.61
CA TYR A 45 -19.96 9.97 5.23
C TYR A 45 -21.40 9.78 4.71
N LYS A 46 -21.77 10.55 3.69
CA LYS A 46 -23.06 10.39 2.99
C LYS A 46 -23.20 8.99 2.35
N TYR A 47 -22.09 8.44 1.89
CA TYR A 47 -21.99 7.10 1.31
C TYR A 47 -20.78 6.36 1.93
N PRO A 48 -20.82 5.03 2.08
CA PRO A 48 -19.66 4.27 2.53
C PRO A 48 -18.44 4.51 1.64
N PRO A 49 -17.21 4.57 2.19
CA PRO A 49 -15.99 4.78 1.40
C PRO A 49 -15.82 3.76 0.26
N GLU A 50 -16.19 2.49 0.47
CA GLU A 50 -16.14 1.47 -0.58
C GLU A 50 -17.08 1.81 -1.75
N THR A 51 -18.24 2.41 -1.47
CA THR A 51 -19.15 2.87 -2.51
C THR A 51 -18.54 4.05 -3.27
N ILE A 52 -18.04 5.07 -2.54
CA ILE A 52 -17.45 6.27 -3.18
C ILE A 52 -16.23 5.88 -4.04
N LEU A 53 -15.40 4.96 -3.57
CA LEU A 53 -14.19 4.50 -4.26
C LEU A 53 -14.46 3.35 -5.24
N SER A 54 -15.71 3.18 -5.71
CA SER A 54 -16.03 2.22 -6.78
C SER A 54 -16.01 2.85 -8.17
N HIS A 55 -15.74 2.02 -9.19
CA HIS A 55 -15.77 2.46 -10.59
C HIS A 55 -17.14 3.00 -10.99
N SER A 56 -18.20 2.30 -10.59
CA SER A 56 -19.56 2.72 -10.92
C SER A 56 -19.93 4.07 -10.29
N PHE A 57 -19.51 4.32 -9.04
CA PHE A 57 -19.74 5.62 -8.39
C PHE A 57 -18.93 6.74 -9.05
N TYR A 58 -17.67 6.49 -9.37
CA TYR A 58 -16.82 7.42 -10.12
C TYR A 58 -17.49 7.86 -11.43
N ARG A 59 -18.10 6.92 -12.15
CA ARG A 59 -18.82 7.21 -13.42
C ARG A 59 -20.13 7.96 -13.22
N GLN A 60 -20.89 7.64 -12.19
CA GLN A 60 -22.22 8.19 -11.96
C GLN A 60 -22.23 9.51 -11.18
N ASN A 61 -21.28 9.68 -10.27
CA ASN A 61 -21.18 10.82 -9.36
C ASN A 61 -19.75 11.38 -9.28
N PRO A 62 -19.14 11.81 -10.40
CA PRO A 62 -17.73 12.19 -10.42
C PRO A 62 -17.42 13.41 -9.54
N GLU A 63 -18.33 14.35 -9.37
CA GLU A 63 -18.13 15.52 -8.48
C GLU A 63 -17.97 15.10 -7.02
N GLU A 64 -18.84 14.20 -6.53
CA GLU A 64 -18.77 13.69 -5.17
C GLU A 64 -17.54 12.80 -4.96
N PHE A 65 -17.20 11.97 -5.96
CA PHE A 65 -15.98 11.17 -5.97
C PHE A 65 -14.76 12.08 -5.79
N TYR A 66 -14.59 13.12 -6.61
CA TYR A 66 -13.44 14.01 -6.54
C TYR A 66 -13.41 14.87 -5.28
N ARG A 67 -14.57 15.26 -4.74
CA ARG A 67 -14.65 15.92 -3.45
C ARG A 67 -14.10 15.04 -2.32
N PHE A 68 -14.51 13.77 -2.29
CA PHE A 68 -13.98 12.80 -1.33
C PHE A 68 -12.49 12.51 -1.57
N TYR A 69 -12.12 12.26 -2.82
CA TYR A 69 -10.77 11.92 -3.23
C TYR A 69 -9.74 12.98 -2.81
N ARG A 70 -10.02 14.26 -3.09
CA ARG A 70 -9.14 15.38 -2.67
C ARG A 70 -9.01 15.47 -1.15
N ASN A 71 -10.11 15.31 -0.43
CA ASN A 71 -10.12 15.52 1.01
C ASN A 71 -9.57 14.35 1.81
N LYS A 72 -9.58 13.14 1.27
CA LYS A 72 -9.28 11.91 2.03
C LYS A 72 -8.19 11.05 1.43
N MET A 73 -7.97 11.10 0.12
CA MET A 73 -7.00 10.23 -0.55
C MET A 73 -5.69 10.94 -0.88
N LEU A 74 -5.73 12.26 -1.11
CA LEU A 74 -4.54 13.06 -1.44
C LEU A 74 -3.86 13.59 -0.18
N CYS A 75 -2.96 12.79 0.41
CA CYS A 75 -2.14 13.19 1.56
C CYS A 75 -0.72 13.55 1.10
N LEU A 76 -0.59 14.56 0.21
CA LEU A 76 0.66 14.88 -0.48
C LEU A 76 1.77 15.38 0.46
N ASP A 77 1.42 15.97 1.60
CA ASP A 77 2.37 16.45 2.61
C ASP A 77 2.94 15.34 3.51
N ALA A 78 2.37 14.12 3.46
CA ALA A 78 2.81 13.01 4.27
C ALA A 78 4.30 12.68 4.02
N GLN A 79 5.01 12.33 5.11
CA GLN A 79 6.42 11.97 5.04
C GLN A 79 6.59 10.49 5.39
N PRO A 80 7.57 9.81 4.77
CA PRO A 80 7.92 8.44 5.15
C PRO A 80 8.24 8.36 6.65
N ASN A 81 7.86 7.26 7.28
CA ASN A 81 8.21 6.94 8.67
C ASN A 81 9.36 5.93 8.72
N ILE A 82 9.76 5.54 9.93
CA ILE A 82 10.90 4.66 10.17
C ILE A 82 10.79 3.32 9.42
N THR A 83 9.58 2.76 9.28
CA THR A 83 9.37 1.51 8.54
C THR A 83 9.75 1.66 7.07
N HIS A 84 9.33 2.75 6.43
CA HIS A 84 9.69 3.03 5.03
C HIS A 84 11.21 3.18 4.85
N PHE A 85 11.87 3.93 5.75
CA PHE A 85 13.31 4.12 5.68
C PHE A 85 14.09 2.81 5.90
N LYS A 86 13.67 1.99 6.87
CA LYS A 86 14.32 0.69 7.11
C LYS A 86 14.15 -0.30 5.95
N LEU A 87 13.01 -0.30 5.29
CA LEU A 87 12.82 -1.08 4.07
C LEU A 87 13.74 -0.60 2.94
N ALA A 88 13.89 0.71 2.75
CA ALA A 88 14.81 1.27 1.76
C ALA A 88 16.29 0.96 2.10
N GLU A 89 16.67 0.99 3.40
CA GLU A 89 18.01 0.59 3.85
C GLU A 89 18.29 -0.89 3.57
N LEU A 90 17.34 -1.79 3.87
CA LEU A 90 17.45 -3.23 3.55
C LEU A 90 17.56 -3.49 2.05
N GLU A 91 16.82 -2.74 1.22
CA GLU A 91 16.92 -2.83 -0.24
C GLU A 91 18.29 -2.37 -0.72
N LYS A 92 18.78 -1.23 -0.24
CA LYS A 92 20.12 -0.70 -0.54
C LYS A 92 21.21 -1.68 -0.10
N GLY A 93 21.04 -2.36 1.02
CA GLY A 93 21.93 -3.41 1.53
C GLY A 93 21.82 -4.73 0.76
N GLY A 94 20.93 -4.84 -0.22
CA GLY A 94 20.73 -6.00 -1.06
C GLY A 94 20.01 -7.18 -0.40
N LYS A 95 19.43 -6.99 0.79
CA LYS A 95 18.64 -8.01 1.50
C LYS A 95 17.18 -8.03 1.08
N LEU A 96 16.53 -6.87 1.00
CA LEU A 96 15.16 -6.73 0.51
C LEU A 96 15.18 -6.68 -1.03
N LYS A 97 14.40 -7.55 -1.66
CA LYS A 97 14.35 -7.66 -3.13
C LYS A 97 13.15 -6.97 -3.74
N GLY A 98 12.10 -6.79 -2.97
CA GLY A 98 10.91 -6.09 -3.45
C GLY A 98 9.92 -5.78 -2.33
N ILE A 99 9.14 -4.75 -2.58
CA ILE A 99 8.01 -4.33 -1.75
C ILE A 99 6.74 -4.51 -2.58
N VAL A 100 5.83 -5.33 -2.09
CA VAL A 100 4.47 -5.47 -2.61
C VAL A 100 3.56 -4.64 -1.71
N THR A 101 2.98 -3.58 -2.24
CA THR A 101 2.17 -2.68 -1.42
C THR A 101 0.75 -2.54 -1.94
N GLN A 102 -0.20 -2.49 -1.01
CA GLN A 102 -1.59 -2.11 -1.28
C GLN A 102 -1.78 -0.58 -1.21
N ASN A 103 -0.76 0.14 -0.69
CA ASN A 103 -0.82 1.58 -0.53
C ASN A 103 -0.63 2.30 -1.87
N ILE A 104 -1.27 3.46 -1.96
CA ILE A 104 -1.28 4.33 -3.13
C ILE A 104 -0.56 5.66 -2.88
N ASP A 105 0.06 5.83 -1.71
CA ASP A 105 0.62 7.09 -1.20
C ASP A 105 2.01 7.45 -1.75
N GLY A 106 2.75 6.48 -2.31
CA GLY A 106 4.10 6.68 -2.84
C GLY A 106 5.20 6.83 -1.77
N LEU A 107 4.91 6.58 -0.48
CA LEU A 107 5.88 6.80 0.60
C LEU A 107 7.08 5.85 0.56
N HIS A 108 6.93 4.64 0.05
CA HIS A 108 8.05 3.72 -0.15
C HIS A 108 9.08 4.32 -1.13
N GLN A 109 8.63 4.83 -2.26
CA GLN A 109 9.49 5.48 -3.25
C GLN A 109 10.09 6.78 -2.70
N LYS A 110 9.31 7.56 -1.95
CA LYS A 110 9.77 8.79 -1.29
C LYS A 110 10.85 8.52 -0.24
N ALA A 111 10.83 7.34 0.41
CA ALA A 111 11.88 6.88 1.33
C ALA A 111 13.15 6.39 0.62
N GLY A 112 13.10 6.16 -0.70
CA GLY A 112 14.24 5.71 -1.49
C GLY A 112 14.16 4.27 -2.03
N SER A 113 13.08 3.52 -1.73
CA SER A 113 12.85 2.20 -2.31
C SER A 113 12.61 2.29 -3.81
N LYS A 114 13.19 1.36 -4.58
CA LYS A 114 13.14 1.35 -6.04
C LYS A 114 12.26 0.24 -6.61
N ASN A 115 12.27 -0.93 -5.97
CA ASN A 115 11.52 -2.09 -6.45
C ASN A 115 10.19 -2.22 -5.67
N VAL A 116 9.22 -1.39 -6.04
CA VAL A 116 7.92 -1.28 -5.38
C VAL A 116 6.81 -1.66 -6.35
N MET A 117 6.08 -2.72 -6.04
CA MET A 117 4.92 -3.20 -6.79
C MET A 117 3.65 -2.63 -6.15
N GLU A 118 3.12 -1.57 -6.73
CA GLU A 118 1.90 -0.87 -6.28
C GLU A 118 0.67 -1.60 -6.82
N LEU A 119 0.12 -2.55 -6.05
CA LEU A 119 -1.02 -3.37 -6.47
C LEU A 119 -2.26 -2.54 -6.82
N HIS A 120 -2.46 -1.43 -6.12
CA HIS A 120 -3.63 -0.56 -6.29
C HIS A 120 -3.30 0.76 -6.99
N GLY A 121 -2.13 0.85 -7.65
CA GLY A 121 -1.71 2.07 -8.34
C GLY A 121 -1.20 3.16 -7.40
N SER A 122 -1.33 4.43 -7.82
CA SER A 122 -0.80 5.57 -7.05
C SER A 122 -1.63 6.84 -7.24
N VAL A 123 -1.85 7.58 -6.16
CA VAL A 123 -2.47 8.92 -6.19
C VAL A 123 -1.60 9.95 -6.92
N LEU A 124 -0.29 9.67 -7.03
CA LEU A 124 0.66 10.58 -7.68
C LEU A 124 0.56 10.59 -9.20
N ARG A 125 -0.11 9.62 -9.80
CA ARG A 125 -0.32 9.50 -11.24
C ARG A 125 -1.79 9.65 -11.58
N ASN A 126 -2.09 10.51 -12.52
CA ASN A 126 -3.44 10.69 -13.03
C ASN A 126 -3.36 10.87 -14.55
N TYR A 127 -4.31 10.31 -15.27
CA TYR A 127 -4.27 10.30 -16.73
C TYR A 127 -5.62 10.70 -17.33
N CYS A 128 -5.53 11.46 -18.44
CA CYS A 128 -6.71 11.71 -19.25
C CYS A 128 -7.21 10.43 -19.91
N GLU A 129 -8.46 10.08 -19.69
CA GLU A 129 -9.07 8.90 -20.28
C GLU A 129 -9.22 8.97 -21.82
N ARG A 130 -9.12 10.19 -22.42
CA ARG A 130 -9.26 10.38 -23.85
C ARG A 130 -7.92 10.36 -24.59
N CYS A 131 -6.90 11.06 -24.09
CA CYS A 131 -5.64 11.24 -24.81
C CYS A 131 -4.41 10.70 -24.06
N GLY A 132 -4.57 10.15 -22.84
CA GLY A 132 -3.47 9.61 -22.04
C GLY A 132 -2.55 10.65 -21.40
N GLN A 133 -2.86 11.96 -21.55
CA GLN A 133 -2.05 13.01 -20.95
C GLN A 133 -1.94 12.83 -19.42
N PHE A 134 -0.72 12.87 -18.92
CA PHE A 134 -0.45 12.88 -17.48
C PHE A 134 -0.90 14.20 -16.84
N VAL A 135 -1.48 14.11 -15.64
CA VAL A 135 -1.87 15.24 -14.79
C VAL A 135 -1.35 14.98 -13.39
N SER A 136 -0.69 15.95 -12.78
CA SER A 136 -0.08 15.78 -11.46
C SER A 136 -1.13 15.65 -10.34
N ALA A 137 -0.73 15.09 -9.20
CA ALA A 137 -1.61 15.02 -8.02
C ALA A 137 -1.91 16.43 -7.48
N GLU A 138 -0.96 17.35 -7.57
CA GLU A 138 -1.12 18.75 -7.19
C GLU A 138 -2.18 19.44 -8.06
N ASP A 139 -2.18 19.20 -9.38
CA ASP A 139 -3.21 19.76 -10.28
C ASP A 139 -4.60 19.22 -9.92
N ILE A 140 -4.70 17.91 -9.57
CA ILE A 140 -5.95 17.34 -9.10
C ILE A 140 -6.38 17.98 -7.78
N LEU A 141 -5.44 18.13 -6.82
CA LEU A 141 -5.72 18.72 -5.50
C LEU A 141 -6.29 20.15 -5.61
N HIS A 142 -5.72 20.96 -6.50
CA HIS A 142 -6.10 22.36 -6.67
C HIS A 142 -7.21 22.57 -7.71
N SER A 143 -7.67 21.52 -8.41
CA SER A 143 -8.78 21.64 -9.34
C SER A 143 -10.12 21.80 -8.63
N GLU A 144 -11.06 22.48 -9.29
CA GLU A 144 -12.46 22.58 -8.85
C GLU A 144 -13.33 21.56 -9.62
N GLY A 145 -14.37 21.05 -8.97
CA GLY A 145 -15.30 20.11 -9.60
C GLY A 145 -14.63 18.83 -10.09
N VAL A 146 -14.97 18.42 -11.31
CA VAL A 146 -14.37 17.25 -11.98
C VAL A 146 -13.14 17.69 -12.76
N PRO A 147 -11.94 17.14 -12.50
CA PRO A 147 -10.73 17.52 -13.24
C PRO A 147 -10.83 17.21 -14.72
N VAL A 148 -10.42 18.15 -15.54
CA VAL A 148 -10.38 18.01 -17.01
C VAL A 148 -8.97 18.14 -17.53
N CYS A 149 -8.68 17.42 -18.59
CA CYS A 149 -7.38 17.41 -19.24
C CYS A 149 -7.05 18.80 -19.83
N PRO A 150 -5.89 19.39 -19.52
CA PRO A 150 -5.50 20.70 -20.06
C PRO A 150 -5.23 20.68 -21.59
N VAL A 151 -5.04 19.49 -22.18
CA VAL A 151 -4.74 19.33 -23.61
C VAL A 151 -6.01 19.14 -24.46
N CYS A 152 -6.93 18.28 -24.01
CA CYS A 152 -8.08 17.90 -24.86
C CYS A 152 -9.45 18.09 -24.19
N GLY A 153 -9.50 18.59 -22.94
CA GLY A 153 -10.73 18.77 -22.18
C GLY A 153 -11.44 17.45 -21.79
N GLY A 154 -10.77 16.30 -21.98
CA GLY A 154 -11.32 14.99 -21.58
C GLY A 154 -11.28 14.78 -20.07
N PRO A 155 -12.05 13.82 -19.52
CA PRO A 155 -12.02 13.50 -18.09
C PRO A 155 -10.66 12.95 -17.71
N VAL A 156 -10.18 13.28 -16.50
CA VAL A 156 -8.94 12.76 -15.93
C VAL A 156 -9.33 11.71 -14.87
N LYS A 157 -8.70 10.53 -14.89
CA LYS A 157 -8.87 9.49 -13.87
C LYS A 157 -7.57 9.30 -13.10
N PRO A 158 -7.61 9.16 -11.75
CA PRO A 158 -6.47 8.71 -11.00
C PRO A 158 -6.02 7.31 -11.42
N ASP A 159 -4.71 7.07 -11.46
CA ASP A 159 -4.11 5.73 -11.64
C ASP A 159 -4.22 4.92 -10.33
N VAL A 160 -5.42 4.86 -9.80
CA VAL A 160 -5.78 4.10 -8.61
C VAL A 160 -6.81 3.05 -9.01
N VAL A 161 -6.59 1.82 -8.59
CA VAL A 161 -7.54 0.72 -8.79
C VAL A 161 -8.71 0.92 -7.85
N LEU A 162 -9.87 1.23 -8.42
CA LEU A 162 -11.11 1.39 -7.67
C LEU A 162 -11.75 0.01 -7.41
N TYR A 163 -12.64 -0.06 -6.43
CA TYR A 163 -13.50 -1.24 -6.31
C TYR A 163 -14.20 -1.50 -7.65
N GLU A 164 -14.45 -2.77 -7.99
CA GLU A 164 -14.97 -3.24 -9.27
C GLU A 164 -13.93 -3.26 -10.42
N GLU A 165 -12.75 -2.69 -10.24
CA GLU A 165 -11.66 -2.75 -11.22
C GLU A 165 -10.70 -3.92 -10.95
N GLY A 166 -10.11 -4.46 -12.01
CA GLY A 166 -9.07 -5.50 -11.91
C GLY A 166 -7.70 -4.91 -11.63
N LEU A 167 -6.86 -5.65 -10.89
CA LEU A 167 -5.46 -5.29 -10.68
C LEU A 167 -4.66 -5.40 -11.99
N ASN A 168 -3.60 -4.62 -12.10
CA ASN A 168 -2.69 -4.70 -13.24
C ASN A 168 -2.01 -6.07 -13.29
N GLN A 169 -2.15 -6.78 -14.40
CA GLN A 169 -1.67 -8.17 -14.57
C GLN A 169 -0.15 -8.27 -14.45
N LYS A 170 0.58 -7.29 -14.99
CA LYS A 170 2.05 -7.28 -14.87
C LYS A 170 2.48 -7.09 -13.42
N THR A 171 1.89 -6.15 -12.70
CA THR A 171 2.17 -5.92 -11.27
C THR A 171 1.87 -7.16 -10.44
N LEU A 172 0.76 -7.86 -10.74
CA LEU A 172 0.43 -9.13 -10.08
C LEU A 172 1.47 -10.21 -10.36
N GLN A 173 1.88 -10.38 -11.61
CA GLN A 173 2.89 -11.37 -11.99
C GLN A 173 4.24 -11.10 -11.32
N ASP A 174 4.66 -9.83 -11.30
CA ASP A 174 5.89 -9.42 -10.63
C ASP A 174 5.79 -9.69 -9.11
N ALA A 175 4.67 -9.36 -8.46
CA ALA A 175 4.45 -9.63 -7.04
C ALA A 175 4.50 -11.15 -6.73
N VAL A 176 3.82 -11.97 -7.53
CA VAL A 176 3.87 -13.44 -7.39
C VAL A 176 5.28 -13.95 -7.57
N PHE A 177 6.02 -13.45 -8.56
CA PHE A 177 7.42 -13.83 -8.78
C PHE A 177 8.26 -13.55 -7.54
N TYR A 178 8.27 -12.33 -7.01
CA TYR A 178 9.05 -11.98 -5.84
C TYR A 178 8.65 -12.78 -4.60
N ILE A 179 7.36 -12.90 -4.30
CA ILE A 179 6.85 -13.64 -3.13
C ILE A 179 7.23 -15.12 -3.21
N SER A 180 7.08 -15.75 -4.38
CA SER A 180 7.36 -17.18 -4.54
C SER A 180 8.84 -17.56 -4.44
N HIS A 181 9.76 -16.59 -4.67
CA HIS A 181 11.20 -16.80 -4.59
C HIS A 181 11.82 -16.28 -3.28
N ALA A 182 11.01 -15.66 -2.41
CA ALA A 182 11.50 -15.13 -1.15
C ALA A 182 11.94 -16.24 -0.19
N ASP A 183 13.06 -16.05 0.50
CA ASP A 183 13.47 -16.88 1.64
C ASP A 183 12.81 -16.41 2.95
N MET A 184 12.37 -15.13 2.98
CA MET A 184 11.60 -14.54 4.07
C MET A 184 10.51 -13.62 3.51
N LEU A 185 9.27 -13.81 3.95
CA LEU A 185 8.17 -12.91 3.63
C LEU A 185 7.71 -12.18 4.89
N ILE A 186 7.86 -10.87 4.89
CA ILE A 186 7.38 -10.00 5.97
C ILE A 186 6.05 -9.39 5.52
N VAL A 187 4.99 -9.64 6.27
CA VAL A 187 3.67 -9.06 6.05
C VAL A 187 3.35 -8.11 7.18
N GLY A 188 3.05 -6.85 6.86
CA GLY A 188 2.85 -5.85 7.89
C GLY A 188 1.81 -4.78 7.56
N GLY A 189 1.13 -4.29 8.61
CA GLY A 189 0.20 -3.17 8.48
C GLY A 189 -0.99 -3.44 7.56
N THR A 190 -1.46 -4.68 7.47
CA THR A 190 -2.60 -5.06 6.62
C THR A 190 -3.55 -5.99 7.35
N SER A 191 -4.86 -5.79 7.15
CA SER A 191 -5.89 -6.68 7.68
C SER A 191 -6.00 -8.01 6.93
N LEU A 192 -5.35 -8.12 5.75
CA LEU A 192 -5.43 -9.28 4.86
C LEU A 192 -6.88 -9.65 4.45
N ALA A 193 -7.76 -8.66 4.38
CA ALA A 193 -9.18 -8.83 4.07
C ALA A 193 -9.55 -8.41 2.63
N VAL A 194 -8.63 -7.80 1.88
CA VAL A 194 -8.89 -7.30 0.52
C VAL A 194 -8.33 -8.27 -0.52
N TYR A 195 -9.22 -8.94 -1.23
CA TYR A 195 -8.86 -9.82 -2.34
C TYR A 195 -8.93 -9.07 -3.68
N PRO A 196 -8.07 -9.43 -4.67
CA PRO A 196 -7.16 -10.58 -4.69
C PRO A 196 -5.81 -10.36 -3.99
N ALA A 197 -5.49 -9.15 -3.51
CA ALA A 197 -4.18 -8.83 -2.93
C ALA A 197 -3.81 -9.73 -1.75
N ALA A 198 -4.75 -9.98 -0.81
CA ALA A 198 -4.51 -10.85 0.35
C ALA A 198 -4.12 -12.29 -0.05
N GLY A 199 -4.63 -12.80 -1.18
CA GLY A 199 -4.33 -14.13 -1.69
C GLY A 199 -2.90 -14.29 -2.23
N LEU A 200 -2.15 -13.19 -2.45
CA LEU A 200 -0.77 -13.26 -2.93
C LEU A 200 0.17 -13.96 -1.93
N ILE A 201 -0.14 -13.91 -0.64
CA ILE A 201 0.62 -14.60 0.41
C ILE A 201 0.63 -16.12 0.19
N ASP A 202 -0.39 -16.67 -0.46
CA ASP A 202 -0.51 -18.10 -0.76
C ASP A 202 0.57 -18.61 -1.73
N TYR A 203 1.26 -17.71 -2.44
CA TYR A 203 2.37 -18.06 -3.32
C TYR A 203 3.71 -18.20 -2.59
N TYR A 204 3.81 -17.77 -1.32
CA TYR A 204 5.03 -17.96 -0.54
C TYR A 204 5.28 -19.45 -0.27
N ARG A 205 6.53 -19.88 -0.42
CA ARG A 205 6.95 -21.29 -0.32
C ARG A 205 8.05 -21.52 0.74
N GLY A 206 8.50 -20.46 1.40
CA GLY A 206 9.51 -20.55 2.45
C GLY A 206 8.92 -20.95 3.81
N ASN A 207 9.75 -20.82 4.83
CA ASN A 207 9.45 -21.15 6.24
C ASN A 207 9.79 -20.01 7.19
N LYS A 208 9.79 -18.78 6.71
CA LYS A 208 9.97 -17.55 7.48
C LYS A 208 8.88 -16.54 7.08
N LEU A 209 7.59 -16.94 7.25
CA LEU A 209 6.45 -16.04 7.12
C LEU A 209 6.28 -15.25 8.42
N VAL A 210 6.57 -13.97 8.39
CA VAL A 210 6.44 -13.08 9.53
C VAL A 210 5.23 -12.17 9.35
N LEU A 211 4.33 -12.15 10.33
CA LEU A 211 3.22 -11.20 10.39
C LEU A 211 3.46 -10.18 11.50
N ILE A 212 3.39 -8.90 11.15
CA ILE A 212 3.57 -7.77 12.09
C ILE A 212 2.36 -6.85 11.98
N ASN A 213 1.46 -6.90 12.96
CA ASN A 213 0.26 -6.07 13.01
C ASN A 213 -0.12 -5.74 14.46
N LYS A 214 -0.76 -4.59 14.67
CA LYS A 214 -1.33 -4.21 15.97
C LYS A 214 -2.55 -5.06 16.35
N SER A 215 -3.32 -5.49 15.35
CA SER A 215 -4.56 -6.27 15.53
C SER A 215 -4.42 -7.63 14.87
N ALA A 216 -5.16 -8.62 15.39
CA ALA A 216 -5.22 -9.96 14.82
C ALA A 216 -5.78 -9.95 13.39
N THR A 217 -5.32 -10.89 12.58
CA THR A 217 -5.76 -11.12 11.20
C THR A 217 -6.22 -12.56 10.99
N PRO A 218 -7.01 -12.83 9.94
CA PRO A 218 -7.39 -14.20 9.59
C PRO A 218 -6.20 -15.13 9.25
N MET A 219 -5.03 -14.55 9.00
CA MET A 219 -3.83 -15.28 8.58
C MET A 219 -2.83 -15.54 9.71
N ASP A 220 -3.11 -15.11 10.95
CA ASP A 220 -2.19 -15.24 12.08
C ASP A 220 -1.76 -16.70 12.31
N ALA A 221 -2.69 -17.65 12.16
CA ALA A 221 -2.40 -19.09 12.33
C ALA A 221 -1.45 -19.67 11.26
N ARG A 222 -1.18 -18.94 10.18
CA ARG A 222 -0.27 -19.36 9.11
C ARG A 222 1.15 -18.82 9.29
N ALA A 223 1.31 -17.82 10.16
CA ALA A 223 2.60 -17.20 10.38
C ALA A 223 3.56 -18.17 11.08
N ASP A 224 4.80 -18.25 10.60
CA ASP A 224 5.89 -18.91 11.32
C ASP A 224 6.33 -18.05 12.51
N LEU A 225 6.11 -16.72 12.41
CA LEU A 225 6.36 -15.76 13.48
C LEU A 225 5.31 -14.64 13.46
N LEU A 226 4.63 -14.47 14.60
CA LEU A 226 3.63 -13.42 14.80
C LEU A 226 4.16 -12.38 15.79
N ILE A 227 4.11 -11.10 15.40
CA ILE A 227 4.48 -9.95 16.25
C ILE A 227 3.28 -9.00 16.33
N GLN A 228 2.68 -8.89 17.51
CA GLN A 228 1.57 -7.98 17.77
C GLN A 228 2.11 -6.64 18.28
N ASP A 229 2.63 -5.80 17.37
CA ASP A 229 3.16 -4.47 17.70
C ASP A 229 3.04 -3.53 16.49
N GLY A 230 3.38 -2.24 16.73
CA GLY A 230 3.53 -1.25 15.67
C GLY A 230 4.76 -1.54 14.80
N LEU A 231 4.61 -1.37 13.48
CA LEU A 231 5.71 -1.61 12.55
C LEU A 231 6.94 -0.76 12.88
N GLY A 232 6.76 0.51 13.22
CA GLY A 232 7.86 1.40 13.58
C GLY A 232 8.67 0.90 14.78
N ASN A 233 7.99 0.34 15.81
CA ASN A 233 8.65 -0.22 16.98
C ASN A 233 9.55 -1.41 16.61
N VAL A 234 9.05 -2.28 15.74
CA VAL A 234 9.78 -3.48 15.31
C VAL A 234 10.92 -3.11 14.35
N PHE A 235 10.62 -2.33 13.32
CA PHE A 235 11.59 -1.97 12.28
C PHE A 235 12.71 -1.06 12.78
N SER A 236 12.46 -0.20 13.79
CA SER A 236 13.50 0.66 14.39
C SER A 236 14.66 -0.14 14.99
N GLN A 237 14.44 -1.40 15.33
CA GLN A 237 15.46 -2.28 15.95
C GLN A 237 16.38 -2.96 14.90
N ILE A 238 16.01 -2.91 13.61
CA ILE A 238 16.84 -3.47 12.52
C ILE A 238 18.13 -2.63 12.42
N LYS A 239 19.26 -3.30 12.53
CA LYS A 239 20.59 -2.73 12.28
C LYS A 239 20.98 -3.02 10.83
N CYS A 240 21.17 -1.99 10.02
CA CYS A 240 21.59 -2.08 8.62
C CYS A 240 23.05 -1.65 8.49
#